data_8d3594a6177dc61359f789dae41d8ef9
#
_entry.id   8d3594a6177dc61359f789dae41d8ef9
#
_cell.length_a   1.000
_cell.length_b   1.000
_cell.length_c   1.000
_cell.angle_alpha   90.00
_cell.angle_beta   90.00
_cell.angle_gamma   90.00
#
_symmetry.space_group_name_H-M   'P 1'
#
loop_
_entity.id
_entity.type
_entity.pdbx_description
1 polymer ?
#
loop_
_entity_poly.entity_id
_entity_poly.type
_entity_poly.pdbx_seq_one_letter_code
_entity_poly.pdbx_strand_id
1 'polypeptide(L)'
;MHSLKTLLCAGVLASTSLAFPAMHRRVAGNSTTGNKLSVYWGAEDDSTTLSDVCSDDSYDIVNLAFVNKFKGDGGYPSLSISTLSGPSQAQQDAGATSLQDGSSLVSAIQACQSAGKLVIMSLGGAVDYSNVVLSGDDEAKTVADNLWNLFGGGTDETLKPLRPFGDVKLDGFDLDNESGDSTGYSALVSRFKSNFAQDSSKTYYLTAAPQCPYPDQSVPLDVCKELDYVWVQFYNNGDCNVAQSGFKDAVKTWSDGIGNAKLFIGALASGADGDQGYVDSDTLVKQLKDIEEFNLPNFGGAMLWEAQLAVKNGNYQKAIKAAL
;
A
#
# COMPACT_ATOMS: atom_id res chain seq x y z
N MET A 1 -18.40 -6.31 86.46
CA MET A 1 -17.22 -6.76 85.75
C MET A 1 -17.69 -7.42 84.44
N HIS A 2 -17.84 -6.65 83.39
CA HIS A 2 -18.13 -7.20 82.05
C HIS A 2 -17.26 -6.46 81.01
N SER A 3 -16.39 -7.23 80.42
CA SER A 3 -15.44 -6.76 79.46
C SER A 3 -16.11 -6.63 78.07
N LEU A 4 -16.05 -5.43 77.50
CA LEU A 4 -16.53 -5.13 76.14
C LEU A 4 -15.41 -5.46 75.13
N LYS A 5 -15.61 -6.44 74.28
CA LYS A 5 -14.71 -6.73 73.16
C LYS A 5 -15.16 -5.94 71.97
N THR A 6 -14.31 -5.00 71.55
CA THR A 6 -14.47 -4.22 70.31
C THR A 6 -14.01 -5.04 69.12
N LEU A 7 -14.90 -5.26 68.16
CA LEU A 7 -14.62 -5.94 66.86
C LEU A 7 -14.22 -4.89 65.82
N LEU A 8 -12.96 -4.89 65.41
CA LEU A 8 -12.51 -4.07 64.25
C LEU A 8 -12.83 -4.83 62.96
N CYS A 9 -13.74 -4.28 62.16
CA CYS A 9 -13.92 -4.68 60.75
C CYS A 9 -12.91 -3.97 59.88
N ALA A 10 -11.94 -4.71 59.36
CA ALA A 10 -11.03 -4.22 58.30
C ALA A 10 -11.73 -4.37 56.91
N GLY A 11 -12.16 -3.26 56.38
CA GLY A 11 -12.67 -3.22 54.99
C GLY A 11 -11.52 -3.30 53.98
N VAL A 12 -11.49 -4.36 53.21
CA VAL A 12 -10.59 -4.49 52.06
C VAL A 12 -11.21 -3.74 50.89
N LEU A 13 -10.65 -2.59 50.51
CA LEU A 13 -10.96 -1.88 49.29
C LEU A 13 -10.24 -2.59 48.12
N ALA A 14 -10.99 -3.37 47.36
CA ALA A 14 -10.50 -3.91 46.10
C ALA A 14 -10.52 -2.81 45.03
N SER A 15 -9.34 -2.27 44.73
CA SER A 15 -9.14 -1.36 43.59
C SER A 15 -9.12 -2.20 42.32
N THR A 16 -10.20 -2.14 41.54
CA THR A 16 -10.23 -2.66 40.18
C THR A 16 -9.50 -1.67 39.25
N SER A 17 -8.25 -1.98 38.93
CA SER A 17 -7.51 -1.31 37.88
C SER A 17 -8.09 -1.76 36.53
N LEU A 18 -8.78 -0.83 35.84
CA LEU A 18 -9.12 -0.98 34.43
C LEU A 18 -7.80 -0.92 33.64
N ALA A 19 -7.34 -2.07 33.18
CA ALA A 19 -6.24 -2.15 32.23
C ALA A 19 -6.77 -1.66 30.87
N PHE A 20 -6.40 -0.45 30.46
CA PHE A 20 -6.53 -0.02 29.08
C PHE A 20 -5.60 -0.90 28.23
N PRO A 21 -6.04 -1.38 27.04
CA PRO A 21 -5.13 -2.09 26.16
C PRO A 21 -3.97 -1.14 25.82
N ALA A 22 -2.76 -1.59 26.09
CA ALA A 22 -1.56 -0.84 25.73
C ALA A 22 -1.57 -0.63 24.21
N MET A 23 -1.65 0.63 23.78
CA MET A 23 -1.30 1.00 22.41
C MET A 23 0.11 0.46 22.17
N HIS A 24 0.23 -0.57 21.34
CA HIS A 24 1.51 -1.06 20.92
C HIS A 24 2.21 0.06 20.15
N ARG A 25 3.14 0.71 20.83
CA ARG A 25 4.04 1.65 20.21
C ARG A 25 4.82 0.85 19.17
N ARG A 26 4.50 1.06 17.87
CA ARG A 26 5.26 0.49 16.76
C ARG A 26 6.74 0.77 17.04
N VAL A 27 7.54 -0.28 17.19
CA VAL A 27 8.99 -0.15 17.20
C VAL A 27 9.33 0.30 15.79
N ALA A 28 9.80 1.53 15.66
CA ALA A 28 10.29 2.06 14.40
C ALA A 28 11.43 1.14 13.93
N GLY A 29 11.13 0.29 12.96
CA GLY A 29 12.16 -0.36 12.17
C GLY A 29 13.01 0.74 11.57
N ASN A 30 14.29 0.50 11.50
CA ASN A 30 15.40 1.37 11.14
C ASN A 30 14.95 2.52 10.20
N SER A 31 14.67 3.69 10.77
CA SER A 31 14.33 4.88 10.00
C SER A 31 15.58 5.31 9.25
N THR A 32 15.67 4.95 7.99
CA THR A 32 16.52 5.71 7.08
C THR A 32 15.93 7.11 7.03
N THR A 33 16.64 8.07 7.60
CA THR A 33 16.30 9.50 7.58
C THR A 33 16.49 10.02 6.15
N GLY A 34 15.48 9.82 5.30
CA GLY A 34 15.48 10.29 3.91
C GLY A 34 14.13 10.02 3.26
N ASN A 35 13.81 10.84 2.27
CA ASN A 35 12.65 10.64 1.43
C ASN A 35 12.82 9.37 0.59
N LYS A 36 11.71 8.69 0.29
CA LYS A 36 11.69 7.39 -0.39
C LYS A 36 11.19 7.53 -1.82
N LEU A 37 11.64 6.62 -2.69
CA LEU A 37 11.06 6.43 -4.00
C LEU A 37 10.27 5.13 -4.03
N SER A 38 8.97 5.23 -4.24
CA SER A 38 8.07 4.11 -4.53
C SER A 38 7.88 3.95 -6.03
N VAL A 39 7.62 2.72 -6.48
CA VAL A 39 7.37 2.43 -7.89
C VAL A 39 6.33 1.32 -8.02
N TYR A 40 5.47 1.42 -9.04
CA TYR A 40 4.63 0.30 -9.49
C TYR A 40 5.41 -0.60 -10.45
N TRP A 41 5.12 -1.89 -10.41
CA TRP A 41 5.71 -2.87 -11.33
C TRP A 41 4.73 -4.02 -11.60
N GLY A 42 4.67 -4.47 -12.85
CA GLY A 42 3.92 -5.66 -13.24
C GLY A 42 2.65 -5.40 -14.05
N ALA A 43 2.31 -4.14 -14.32
CA ALA A 43 1.16 -3.77 -15.17
C ALA A 43 1.53 -3.77 -16.66
N GLU A 44 2.77 -3.37 -16.96
CA GLU A 44 3.27 -3.23 -18.32
C GLU A 44 3.89 -4.56 -18.87
N ASP A 45 4.69 -4.48 -19.95
CA ASP A 45 5.39 -5.63 -20.54
C ASP A 45 6.52 -6.17 -19.62
N ASP A 46 7.21 -7.23 -20.03
CA ASP A 46 8.25 -7.91 -19.27
C ASP A 46 9.68 -7.41 -19.52
N SER A 47 9.84 -6.24 -20.12
CA SER A 47 11.16 -5.71 -20.52
C SER A 47 12.03 -5.29 -19.34
N THR A 48 11.43 -5.06 -18.15
CA THR A 48 12.14 -4.82 -16.88
C THR A 48 11.64 -5.82 -15.85
N THR A 49 12.51 -6.77 -15.48
CA THR A 49 12.13 -7.83 -14.53
C THR A 49 12.02 -7.30 -13.09
N LEU A 50 11.27 -7.99 -12.24
CA LEU A 50 11.24 -7.65 -10.80
C LEU A 50 12.65 -7.74 -10.18
N SER A 51 13.50 -8.66 -10.65
CA SER A 51 14.91 -8.75 -10.21
C SER A 51 15.72 -7.51 -10.54
N ASP A 52 15.49 -6.90 -11.71
CA ASP A 52 16.13 -5.65 -12.10
C ASP A 52 15.70 -4.50 -11.19
N VAL A 53 14.39 -4.38 -10.91
CA VAL A 53 13.82 -3.38 -9.99
C VAL A 53 14.37 -3.57 -8.56
N CYS A 54 14.45 -4.81 -8.09
CA CYS A 54 15.00 -5.13 -6.77
C CYS A 54 16.49 -4.80 -6.64
N SER A 55 17.22 -4.86 -7.74
CA SER A 55 18.67 -4.56 -7.80
C SER A 55 18.95 -3.08 -8.02
N ASP A 56 17.95 -2.27 -8.39
CA ASP A 56 18.13 -0.81 -8.60
C ASP A 56 18.01 -0.08 -7.26
N ASP A 57 19.12 0.51 -6.80
CA ASP A 57 19.19 1.26 -5.55
C ASP A 57 18.33 2.53 -5.52
N SER A 58 17.73 2.91 -6.65
CA SER A 58 16.82 4.06 -6.70
C SER A 58 15.53 3.81 -5.93
N TYR A 59 15.04 2.58 -5.89
CA TYR A 59 13.74 2.25 -5.31
C TYR A 59 13.84 1.78 -3.86
N ASP A 60 12.91 2.25 -3.02
CA ASP A 60 12.75 1.82 -1.62
C ASP A 60 11.50 0.94 -1.43
N ILE A 61 10.48 1.13 -2.29
CA ILE A 61 9.18 0.47 -2.21
C ILE A 61 8.78 0.03 -3.61
N VAL A 62 8.34 -1.22 -3.74
CA VAL A 62 7.82 -1.79 -4.99
C VAL A 62 6.38 -2.24 -4.77
N ASN A 63 5.45 -1.66 -5.51
CA ASN A 63 4.05 -2.03 -5.53
C ASN A 63 3.82 -3.02 -6.67
N LEU A 64 3.46 -4.27 -6.33
CA LEU A 64 3.12 -5.28 -7.33
C LEU A 64 1.71 -5.00 -7.88
N ALA A 65 1.60 -4.73 -9.16
CA ALA A 65 0.39 -4.34 -9.85
C ALA A 65 -0.13 -5.50 -10.71
N PHE A 66 -1.31 -6.08 -10.40
CA PHE A 66 -2.31 -5.80 -9.37
C PHE A 66 -3.06 -7.04 -8.91
N VAL A 67 -3.65 -7.02 -7.71
CA VAL A 67 -4.92 -7.71 -7.50
C VAL A 67 -6.01 -6.82 -8.08
N ASN A 68 -6.46 -7.11 -9.29
CA ASN A 68 -7.37 -6.23 -10.02
C ASN A 68 -8.87 -6.52 -9.78
N LYS A 69 -9.21 -7.62 -9.10
CA LYS A 69 -10.58 -7.91 -8.66
C LYS A 69 -10.58 -8.55 -7.29
N PHE A 70 -11.46 -8.09 -6.41
CA PHE A 70 -11.65 -8.72 -5.10
C PHE A 70 -12.37 -10.08 -5.20
N LYS A 71 -13.18 -10.25 -6.23
CA LYS A 71 -13.91 -11.49 -6.52
C LYS A 71 -13.75 -11.86 -8.00
N GLY A 72 -12.84 -12.76 -8.26
CA GLY A 72 -12.67 -13.47 -9.52
C GLY A 72 -13.34 -14.84 -9.47
N ASP A 73 -12.81 -15.79 -10.22
CA ASP A 73 -13.34 -17.14 -10.33
C ASP A 73 -13.29 -17.87 -8.99
N GLY A 74 -14.32 -18.66 -8.72
CA GLY A 74 -14.45 -19.37 -7.46
C GLY A 74 -14.66 -18.49 -6.22
N GLY A 75 -14.81 -17.17 -6.38
CA GLY A 75 -14.92 -16.20 -5.29
C GLY A 75 -13.57 -15.77 -4.70
N TYR A 76 -12.46 -16.19 -5.30
CA TYR A 76 -11.11 -15.75 -4.94
C TYR A 76 -10.74 -14.45 -5.64
N PRO A 77 -9.73 -13.68 -5.15
CA PRO A 77 -9.28 -12.50 -5.86
C PRO A 77 -8.63 -12.85 -7.20
N SER A 78 -8.65 -11.92 -8.13
CA SER A 78 -7.92 -12.03 -9.40
C SER A 78 -6.57 -11.34 -9.27
N LEU A 79 -5.49 -12.08 -9.48
CA LEU A 79 -4.14 -11.53 -9.59
C LEU A 79 -3.79 -11.38 -11.08
N SER A 80 -3.36 -10.20 -11.48
CA SER A 80 -2.96 -9.89 -12.86
C SER A 80 -1.64 -9.13 -12.84
N ILE A 81 -0.56 -9.88 -12.99
CA ILE A 81 0.80 -9.37 -13.21
C ILE A 81 1.24 -9.84 -14.59
N SER A 82 1.67 -8.90 -15.44
CA SER A 82 1.91 -9.11 -16.88
C SER A 82 2.89 -10.26 -17.19
N THR A 83 3.87 -10.47 -16.32
CA THR A 83 4.91 -11.50 -16.50
C THR A 83 4.51 -12.89 -16.02
N LEU A 84 3.35 -13.01 -15.35
CA LEU A 84 2.86 -14.28 -14.82
C LEU A 84 1.96 -14.98 -15.82
N SER A 85 2.00 -16.30 -15.79
CA SER A 85 1.07 -17.17 -16.52
C SER A 85 -0.17 -17.49 -15.68
N GLY A 86 -0.98 -18.45 -16.16
CA GLY A 86 -2.22 -18.86 -15.49
C GLY A 86 -2.01 -19.48 -14.10
N PRO A 87 -3.08 -20.03 -13.52
CA PRO A 87 -3.08 -20.56 -12.16
C PRO A 87 -2.25 -21.85 -12.03
N SER A 88 -1.71 -22.09 -10.84
CA SER A 88 -1.12 -23.38 -10.45
C SER A 88 -2.17 -24.50 -10.44
N GLN A 89 -1.72 -25.76 -10.36
CA GLN A 89 -2.65 -26.91 -10.27
C GLN A 89 -3.54 -26.81 -9.02
N ALA A 90 -2.98 -26.42 -7.87
CA ALA A 90 -3.76 -26.29 -6.65
C ALA A 90 -4.84 -25.18 -6.75
N GLN A 91 -4.52 -24.07 -7.40
CA GLN A 91 -5.47 -22.99 -7.68
C GLN A 91 -6.59 -23.45 -8.64
N GLN A 92 -6.23 -24.24 -9.68
CA GLN A 92 -7.21 -24.82 -10.61
C GLN A 92 -8.16 -25.78 -9.89
N ASP A 93 -7.63 -26.71 -9.09
CA ASP A 93 -8.40 -27.71 -8.36
C ASP A 93 -9.38 -27.05 -7.35
N ALA A 94 -9.01 -25.88 -6.81
CA ALA A 94 -9.85 -25.09 -5.91
C ALA A 94 -10.85 -24.19 -6.65
N GLY A 95 -10.78 -24.07 -7.98
CA GLY A 95 -11.58 -23.16 -8.77
C GLY A 95 -11.12 -21.69 -8.72
N ALA A 96 -9.91 -21.42 -8.17
CA ALA A 96 -9.30 -20.11 -8.06
C ALA A 96 -8.57 -19.72 -9.37
N THR A 97 -9.23 -19.86 -10.52
CA THR A 97 -8.59 -19.81 -11.85
C THR A 97 -8.21 -18.39 -12.29
N SER A 98 -8.66 -17.37 -11.57
CA SER A 98 -8.21 -15.97 -11.75
C SER A 98 -6.97 -15.61 -10.92
N LEU A 99 -6.51 -16.49 -10.00
CA LEU A 99 -5.19 -16.35 -9.38
C LEU A 99 -4.11 -16.84 -10.33
N GLN A 100 -3.06 -16.04 -10.51
CA GLN A 100 -1.87 -16.48 -11.25
C GLN A 100 -0.89 -17.20 -10.32
N ASP A 101 -0.15 -18.16 -10.86
CA ASP A 101 1.00 -18.76 -10.18
C ASP A 101 2.18 -17.78 -10.18
N GLY A 102 2.47 -17.21 -9.03
CA GLY A 102 3.55 -16.26 -8.81
C GLY A 102 4.87 -16.90 -8.37
N SER A 103 5.00 -18.22 -8.41
CA SER A 103 6.19 -18.94 -7.92
C SER A 103 7.49 -18.47 -8.58
N SER A 104 7.44 -18.02 -9.83
CA SER A 104 8.60 -17.46 -10.55
C SER A 104 9.14 -16.17 -9.95
N LEU A 105 8.32 -15.40 -9.20
CA LEU A 105 8.70 -14.13 -8.59
C LEU A 105 9.24 -14.28 -7.15
N VAL A 106 9.10 -15.44 -6.53
CA VAL A 106 9.48 -15.68 -5.13
C VAL A 106 10.90 -15.23 -4.81
N SER A 107 11.88 -15.64 -5.62
CA SER A 107 13.28 -15.29 -5.41
C SER A 107 13.54 -13.77 -5.52
N ALA A 108 12.88 -13.10 -6.47
CA ALA A 108 13.01 -11.66 -6.66
C ALA A 108 12.38 -10.88 -5.49
N ILE A 109 11.19 -11.29 -5.02
CA ILE A 109 10.53 -10.68 -3.85
C ILE A 109 11.42 -10.82 -2.61
N GLN A 110 11.98 -12.01 -2.37
CA GLN A 110 12.89 -12.24 -1.24
C GLN A 110 14.18 -11.42 -1.35
N ALA A 111 14.71 -11.23 -2.56
CA ALA A 111 15.87 -10.38 -2.81
C ALA A 111 15.57 -8.91 -2.50
N CYS A 112 14.42 -8.39 -2.95
CA CYS A 112 13.93 -7.06 -2.60
C CYS A 112 13.88 -6.86 -1.08
N GLN A 113 13.19 -7.75 -0.38
CA GLN A 113 13.02 -7.69 1.07
C GLN A 113 14.35 -7.78 1.81
N SER A 114 15.27 -8.64 1.34
CA SER A 114 16.61 -8.78 1.92
C SER A 114 17.48 -7.54 1.71
N ALA A 115 17.23 -6.79 0.63
CA ALA A 115 17.87 -5.49 0.38
C ALA A 115 17.22 -4.34 1.19
N GLY A 116 16.22 -4.63 2.02
CA GLY A 116 15.52 -3.64 2.84
C GLY A 116 14.43 -2.87 2.11
N LYS A 117 14.05 -3.29 0.90
CA LYS A 117 12.95 -2.70 0.15
C LYS A 117 11.62 -3.30 0.61
N LEU A 118 10.56 -2.50 0.62
CA LEU A 118 9.20 -2.99 0.85
C LEU A 118 8.62 -3.53 -0.47
N VAL A 119 7.96 -4.69 -0.41
CA VAL A 119 7.20 -5.26 -1.53
C VAL A 119 5.74 -5.33 -1.11
N ILE A 120 4.90 -4.53 -1.73
CA ILE A 120 3.49 -4.29 -1.35
C ILE A 120 2.59 -4.80 -2.47
N MET A 121 1.47 -5.45 -2.12
CA MET A 121 0.45 -5.86 -3.10
C MET A 121 -0.51 -4.73 -3.35
N SER A 122 -0.57 -4.22 -4.57
CA SER A 122 -1.53 -3.18 -4.94
C SER A 122 -2.86 -3.79 -5.36
N LEU A 123 -3.94 -3.14 -4.91
CA LEU A 123 -5.33 -3.58 -5.02
C LEU A 123 -6.10 -2.57 -5.86
N GLY A 124 -6.42 -2.91 -7.11
CA GLY A 124 -7.16 -2.03 -8.00
C GLY A 124 -6.50 -1.82 -9.36
N GLY A 125 -6.09 -0.59 -9.62
CA GLY A 125 -5.70 -0.08 -10.92
C GLY A 125 -6.87 0.59 -11.65
N ALA A 126 -6.64 1.05 -12.87
CA ALA A 126 -7.61 1.79 -13.67
C ALA A 126 -9.00 1.13 -13.73
N VAL A 127 -10.06 1.94 -13.70
CA VAL A 127 -11.46 1.51 -13.59
C VAL A 127 -11.90 0.53 -14.70
N ASP A 128 -11.38 0.69 -15.91
CA ASP A 128 -11.70 -0.21 -17.03
C ASP A 128 -11.03 -1.58 -16.91
N TYR A 129 -10.00 -1.68 -16.07
CA TYR A 129 -9.19 -2.87 -15.86
C TYR A 129 -9.56 -3.60 -14.56
N SER A 130 -10.02 -2.90 -13.55
CA SER A 130 -10.20 -3.41 -12.19
C SER A 130 -11.67 -3.48 -11.76
N ASN A 131 -11.95 -4.34 -10.78
CA ASN A 131 -13.21 -4.36 -10.03
C ASN A 131 -12.92 -4.64 -8.56
N VAL A 132 -12.69 -3.57 -7.80
CA VAL A 132 -12.41 -3.60 -6.36
C VAL A 132 -13.51 -2.90 -5.54
N VAL A 133 -14.71 -2.85 -6.09
CA VAL A 133 -15.91 -2.34 -5.41
C VAL A 133 -16.40 -3.38 -4.39
N LEU A 134 -16.83 -2.89 -3.24
CA LEU A 134 -17.34 -3.68 -2.12
C LEU A 134 -18.83 -3.38 -1.88
N SER A 135 -19.60 -4.39 -1.49
CA SER A 135 -21.01 -4.22 -1.18
C SER A 135 -21.28 -3.72 0.25
N GLY A 136 -20.25 -3.64 1.09
CA GLY A 136 -20.33 -3.18 2.48
C GLY A 136 -19.27 -3.79 3.39
N ASP A 137 -19.38 -3.51 4.68
CA ASP A 137 -18.36 -3.82 5.69
C ASP A 137 -18.08 -5.31 5.88
N ASP A 138 -19.08 -6.17 5.77
CA ASP A 138 -18.89 -7.61 5.99
C ASP A 138 -18.12 -8.26 4.82
N GLU A 139 -18.39 -7.80 3.60
CA GLU A 139 -17.60 -8.19 2.45
C GLU A 139 -16.17 -7.67 2.54
N ALA A 140 -15.99 -6.42 2.95
CA ALA A 140 -14.68 -5.81 3.14
C ALA A 140 -13.81 -6.62 4.11
N LYS A 141 -14.37 -7.06 5.23
CA LYS A 141 -13.68 -7.93 6.20
C LYS A 141 -13.29 -9.26 5.59
N THR A 142 -14.19 -9.89 4.84
CA THR A 142 -13.93 -11.17 4.16
C THR A 142 -12.81 -11.02 3.12
N VAL A 143 -12.85 -9.95 2.33
CA VAL A 143 -11.81 -9.64 1.33
C VAL A 143 -10.46 -9.41 2.02
N ALA A 144 -10.41 -8.62 3.10
CA ALA A 144 -9.18 -8.41 3.84
C ALA A 144 -8.58 -9.71 4.40
N ASP A 145 -9.42 -10.62 4.90
CA ASP A 145 -8.98 -11.92 5.42
C ASP A 145 -8.43 -12.80 4.31
N ASN A 146 -9.11 -12.87 3.16
CA ASN A 146 -8.64 -13.63 2.01
C ASN A 146 -7.29 -13.10 1.51
N LEU A 147 -7.15 -11.78 1.33
CA LEU A 147 -5.90 -11.15 0.88
C LEU A 147 -4.78 -11.37 1.89
N TRP A 148 -5.07 -11.24 3.20
CA TRP A 148 -4.11 -11.51 4.27
C TRP A 148 -3.59 -12.96 4.23
N ASN A 149 -4.48 -13.92 4.03
CA ASN A 149 -4.11 -15.33 3.96
C ASN A 149 -3.35 -15.68 2.66
N LEU A 150 -3.66 -15.04 1.55
CA LEU A 150 -3.02 -15.31 0.26
C LEU A 150 -1.66 -14.61 0.09
N PHE A 151 -1.49 -13.39 0.62
CA PHE A 151 -0.33 -12.56 0.33
C PHE A 151 0.44 -12.11 1.59
N GLY A 152 -0.19 -12.13 2.74
CA GLY A 152 0.38 -11.65 4.01
C GLY A 152 0.82 -12.76 4.95
N GLY A 153 0.65 -12.51 6.27
CA GLY A 153 1.03 -13.41 7.35
C GLY A 153 -0.07 -14.37 7.79
N GLY A 154 -1.14 -14.52 7.02
CA GLY A 154 -2.27 -15.38 7.35
C GLY A 154 -1.89 -16.87 7.46
N THR A 155 -2.68 -17.62 8.23
CA THR A 155 -2.40 -19.02 8.61
C THR A 155 -3.55 -19.97 8.27
N ASP A 156 -4.46 -19.58 7.38
CA ASP A 156 -5.55 -20.46 6.94
C ASP A 156 -4.98 -21.60 6.07
N GLU A 157 -5.02 -22.80 6.60
CA GLU A 157 -4.49 -24.00 5.94
C GLU A 157 -5.25 -24.36 4.65
N THR A 158 -6.48 -23.86 4.47
CA THR A 158 -7.25 -24.09 3.22
C THR A 158 -6.80 -23.16 2.09
N LEU A 159 -6.35 -21.95 2.42
CA LEU A 159 -5.85 -20.97 1.46
C LEU A 159 -4.34 -21.11 1.21
N LYS A 160 -3.61 -21.77 2.10
CA LYS A 160 -2.15 -21.92 2.00
C LYS A 160 -1.67 -22.52 0.67
N PRO A 161 -2.29 -23.59 0.12
CA PRO A 161 -1.90 -24.13 -1.19
C PRO A 161 -2.17 -23.20 -2.36
N LEU A 162 -3.00 -22.18 -2.17
CA LEU A 162 -3.42 -21.24 -3.22
C LEU A 162 -2.54 -19.99 -3.27
N ARG A 163 -1.64 -19.80 -2.30
CA ARG A 163 -0.78 -18.60 -2.19
C ARG A 163 0.07 -18.44 -3.45
N PRO A 164 -0.06 -17.33 -4.19
CA PRO A 164 0.70 -17.11 -5.43
C PRO A 164 2.22 -17.14 -5.20
N PHE A 165 2.69 -16.59 -4.08
CA PHE A 165 4.10 -16.48 -3.74
C PHE A 165 4.54 -17.48 -2.66
N GLY A 166 3.84 -18.60 -2.51
CA GLY A 166 4.15 -19.65 -1.52
C GLY A 166 4.20 -19.07 -0.09
N ASP A 167 5.28 -19.39 0.64
CA ASP A 167 5.44 -18.95 2.04
C ASP A 167 5.93 -17.50 2.18
N VAL A 168 6.17 -16.78 1.08
CA VAL A 168 6.57 -15.36 1.15
C VAL A 168 5.43 -14.52 1.70
N LYS A 169 5.74 -13.68 2.68
CA LYS A 169 4.85 -12.67 3.22
C LYS A 169 5.21 -11.31 2.63
N LEU A 170 4.33 -10.70 1.86
CA LEU A 170 4.52 -9.34 1.39
C LEU A 170 4.50 -8.35 2.55
N ASP A 171 4.99 -7.13 2.32
CA ASP A 171 5.17 -6.12 3.35
C ASP A 171 3.91 -5.27 3.61
N GLY A 172 2.84 -5.49 2.87
CA GLY A 172 1.57 -4.78 3.07
C GLY A 172 0.67 -4.78 1.85
N PHE A 173 -0.31 -3.88 1.92
CA PHE A 173 -1.31 -3.70 0.87
C PHE A 173 -1.45 -2.23 0.51
N ASP A 174 -1.61 -1.97 -0.77
CA ASP A 174 -1.84 -0.66 -1.36
C ASP A 174 -3.25 -0.59 -1.92
N LEU A 175 -3.94 0.52 -1.71
CA LEU A 175 -5.31 0.77 -2.18
C LEU A 175 -5.26 1.69 -3.40
N ASP A 176 -5.25 1.11 -4.59
CA ASP A 176 -5.31 1.83 -5.87
C ASP A 176 -6.73 1.74 -6.46
N ASN A 177 -7.71 2.16 -5.65
CA ASN A 177 -9.11 2.19 -6.06
C ASN A 177 -9.40 3.45 -6.89
N GLU A 178 -9.85 3.26 -8.12
CA GLU A 178 -10.20 4.35 -9.04
C GLU A 178 -11.68 4.32 -9.46
N SER A 179 -12.51 3.51 -8.76
CA SER A 179 -13.90 3.26 -9.15
C SER A 179 -14.88 4.41 -8.88
N GLY A 180 -14.50 5.38 -8.07
CA GLY A 180 -15.41 6.42 -7.56
C GLY A 180 -16.30 5.93 -6.40
N ASP A 181 -16.12 4.70 -5.92
CA ASP A 181 -16.88 4.10 -4.82
C ASP A 181 -15.94 3.67 -3.70
N SER A 182 -16.17 4.20 -2.51
CA SER A 182 -15.40 3.92 -1.30
C SER A 182 -16.12 3.02 -0.28
N THR A 183 -17.25 2.42 -0.66
CA THR A 183 -18.05 1.56 0.20
C THR A 183 -17.19 0.46 0.83
N GLY A 184 -17.21 0.33 2.16
CA GLY A 184 -16.50 -0.69 2.91
C GLY A 184 -14.99 -0.48 3.09
N TYR A 185 -14.36 0.55 2.50
CA TYR A 185 -12.90 0.73 2.58
C TYR A 185 -12.40 1.03 4.01
N SER A 186 -13.17 1.74 4.83
CA SER A 186 -12.83 1.94 6.25
C SER A 186 -12.83 0.61 7.02
N ALA A 187 -13.78 -0.29 6.73
CA ALA A 187 -13.82 -1.62 7.32
C ALA A 187 -12.68 -2.52 6.79
N LEU A 188 -12.33 -2.42 5.50
CA LEU A 188 -11.21 -3.11 4.88
C LEU A 188 -9.88 -2.75 5.59
N VAL A 189 -9.60 -1.47 5.74
CA VAL A 189 -8.41 -0.95 6.43
C VAL A 189 -8.37 -1.39 7.90
N SER A 190 -9.48 -1.26 8.60
CA SER A 190 -9.59 -1.69 10.00
C SER A 190 -9.32 -3.20 10.16
N ARG A 191 -9.82 -4.02 9.21
CA ARG A 191 -9.60 -5.46 9.22
C ARG A 191 -8.15 -5.83 8.91
N PHE A 192 -7.52 -5.18 7.93
CA PHE A 192 -6.09 -5.36 7.66
C PHE A 192 -5.24 -5.05 8.90
N LYS A 193 -5.50 -3.94 9.59
CA LYS A 193 -4.78 -3.60 10.83
C LYS A 193 -4.96 -4.68 11.92
N SER A 194 -6.16 -5.24 12.03
CA SER A 194 -6.44 -6.35 12.95
C SER A 194 -5.67 -7.62 12.57
N ASN A 195 -5.56 -7.90 11.28
CA ASN A 195 -4.81 -9.04 10.75
C ASN A 195 -3.30 -8.85 10.95
N PHE A 196 -2.76 -7.67 10.70
CA PHE A 196 -1.34 -7.33 10.93
C PHE A 196 -0.92 -7.55 12.39
N ALA A 197 -1.82 -7.26 13.33
CA ALA A 197 -1.57 -7.48 14.75
C ALA A 197 -1.42 -8.96 15.15
N GLN A 198 -1.83 -9.90 14.29
CA GLN A 198 -1.70 -11.34 14.54
C GLN A 198 -0.29 -11.88 14.23
N ASP A 199 0.49 -11.16 13.42
CA ASP A 199 1.86 -11.55 13.08
C ASP A 199 2.86 -10.49 13.53
N SER A 200 3.55 -10.78 14.63
CA SER A 200 4.60 -9.93 15.18
C SER A 200 5.99 -10.14 14.54
N SER A 201 6.11 -11.05 13.58
CA SER A 201 7.40 -11.40 12.97
C SER A 201 7.93 -10.32 12.04
N LYS A 202 7.06 -9.43 11.54
CA LYS A 202 7.44 -8.28 10.71
C LYS A 202 6.47 -7.11 10.86
N THR A 203 6.85 -5.95 10.36
CA THR A 203 5.96 -4.78 10.22
C THR A 203 5.27 -4.85 8.88
N TYR A 204 3.95 -4.59 8.88
CA TYR A 204 3.14 -4.49 7.68
C TYR A 204 2.68 -3.05 7.47
N TYR A 205 2.48 -2.66 6.22
CA TYR A 205 2.16 -1.31 5.81
C TYR A 205 0.83 -1.28 5.05
N LEU A 206 0.09 -0.20 5.25
CA LEU A 206 -1.07 0.15 4.43
C LEU A 206 -0.81 1.45 3.70
N THR A 207 -1.08 1.45 2.41
CA THR A 207 -0.82 2.58 1.53
C THR A 207 -2.00 2.81 0.59
N ALA A 208 -2.04 3.95 -0.07
CA ALA A 208 -3.03 4.19 -1.12
C ALA A 208 -2.54 5.18 -2.18
N ALA A 209 -3.17 5.09 -3.35
CA ALA A 209 -2.92 5.93 -4.53
C ALA A 209 -4.14 6.77 -4.94
N PRO A 210 -4.66 7.67 -4.07
CA PRO A 210 -5.76 8.53 -4.45
C PRO A 210 -5.38 9.45 -5.61
N GLN A 211 -6.36 9.82 -6.44
CA GLN A 211 -6.18 10.83 -7.47
C GLN A 211 -6.08 12.24 -6.89
N CYS A 212 -5.40 13.17 -7.58
CA CYS A 212 -5.10 14.50 -7.02
C CYS A 212 -6.30 15.45 -6.81
N PRO A 213 -7.48 15.32 -7.43
CA PRO A 213 -8.65 16.08 -7.01
C PRO A 213 -8.99 15.81 -5.53
N TYR A 214 -9.14 16.89 -4.76
CA TYR A 214 -9.30 16.78 -3.30
C TYR A 214 -10.71 17.15 -2.85
N PRO A 215 -11.36 16.32 -1.98
CA PRO A 215 -10.96 14.96 -1.61
C PRO A 215 -11.19 13.96 -2.74
N ASP A 216 -10.40 12.88 -2.76
CA ASP A 216 -10.66 11.76 -3.68
C ASP A 216 -11.94 11.00 -3.28
N GLN A 217 -12.69 10.51 -4.28
CA GLN A 217 -13.95 9.81 -4.07
C GLN A 217 -13.78 8.31 -3.80
N SER A 218 -12.73 7.72 -4.36
CA SER A 218 -12.45 6.29 -4.26
C SER A 218 -11.74 5.92 -2.98
N VAL A 219 -10.81 6.80 -2.51
CA VAL A 219 -10.05 6.62 -1.26
C VAL A 219 -10.26 7.86 -0.38
N PRO A 220 -11.31 7.87 0.46
CA PRO A 220 -11.69 9.05 1.22
C PRO A 220 -10.70 9.39 2.33
N LEU A 221 -10.72 10.63 2.79
CA LEU A 221 -9.74 11.16 3.75
C LEU A 221 -9.71 10.45 5.10
N ASP A 222 -10.81 9.90 5.57
CA ASP A 222 -10.86 9.10 6.79
C ASP A 222 -10.07 7.79 6.62
N VAL A 223 -10.09 7.19 5.44
CA VAL A 223 -9.22 6.06 5.07
C VAL A 223 -7.76 6.53 4.99
N CYS A 224 -7.46 7.59 4.23
CA CYS A 224 -6.09 8.10 4.06
C CYS A 224 -5.38 8.41 5.39
N LYS A 225 -6.10 8.95 6.38
CA LYS A 225 -5.56 9.25 7.72
C LYS A 225 -5.13 8.02 8.53
N GLU A 226 -5.62 6.87 8.16
CA GLU A 226 -5.34 5.60 8.82
C GLU A 226 -4.17 4.83 8.18
N LEU A 227 -3.60 5.34 7.08
CA LEU A 227 -2.54 4.70 6.32
C LEU A 227 -1.13 5.13 6.79
N ASP A 228 -0.13 4.37 6.34
CA ASP A 228 1.28 4.69 6.57
C ASP A 228 1.82 5.64 5.49
N TYR A 229 1.48 5.38 4.22
CA TYR A 229 1.87 6.20 3.07
C TYR A 229 0.67 6.48 2.17
N VAL A 230 0.66 7.67 1.57
CA VAL A 230 -0.33 8.08 0.56
C VAL A 230 0.45 8.69 -0.60
N TRP A 231 0.49 8.00 -1.74
CA TRP A 231 1.08 8.51 -2.98
C TRP A 231 -0.01 8.99 -3.91
N VAL A 232 -0.26 10.31 -3.83
CA VAL A 232 -1.29 10.97 -4.62
C VAL A 232 -0.89 10.98 -6.09
N GLN A 233 -1.77 10.53 -6.98
CA GLN A 233 -1.59 10.53 -8.43
C GLN A 233 -1.72 11.96 -8.97
N PHE A 234 -0.60 12.72 -9.03
CA PHE A 234 -0.58 14.06 -9.61
C PHE A 234 -0.41 14.00 -11.15
N TYR A 235 -1.24 13.18 -11.80
CA TYR A 235 -1.34 13.01 -13.24
C TYR A 235 -2.79 12.70 -13.64
N ASN A 236 -3.09 12.65 -14.92
CA ASN A 236 -4.40 12.36 -15.52
C ASN A 236 -5.57 13.27 -15.08
N ASN A 237 -5.33 14.28 -14.26
CA ASN A 237 -6.33 15.24 -13.79
C ASN A 237 -5.90 16.68 -14.12
N GLY A 238 -6.80 17.42 -14.78
CA GLY A 238 -6.50 18.67 -15.48
C GLY A 238 -5.87 19.77 -14.65
N ASP A 239 -6.33 19.98 -13.41
CA ASP A 239 -5.96 21.19 -12.63
C ASP A 239 -4.88 20.95 -11.58
N CYS A 240 -4.73 19.72 -11.10
CA CYS A 240 -3.87 19.37 -9.97
C CYS A 240 -2.64 18.53 -10.34
N ASN A 241 -2.47 18.15 -11.63
CA ASN A 241 -1.31 17.36 -12.03
C ASN A 241 0.00 18.16 -12.00
N VAL A 242 1.13 17.46 -11.97
CA VAL A 242 2.47 18.06 -11.76
C VAL A 242 2.86 19.09 -12.83
N ALA A 243 2.26 19.05 -14.02
CA ALA A 243 2.50 20.01 -15.10
C ALA A 243 1.67 21.32 -14.97
N GLN A 244 0.74 21.38 -14.01
CA GLN A 244 -0.21 22.49 -13.88
C GLN A 244 0.17 23.48 -12.77
N SER A 245 -0.32 24.71 -12.89
CA SER A 245 -0.08 25.76 -11.88
C SER A 245 -0.73 25.45 -10.52
N GLY A 246 -1.81 24.68 -10.47
CA GLY A 246 -2.51 24.26 -9.25
C GLY A 246 -1.82 23.16 -8.47
N PHE A 247 -0.78 22.53 -9.03
CA PHE A 247 -0.09 21.38 -8.42
C PHE A 247 0.39 21.64 -6.99
N LYS A 248 1.11 22.74 -6.77
CA LYS A 248 1.70 23.05 -5.45
C LYS A 248 0.66 23.31 -4.37
N ASP A 249 -0.47 23.93 -4.73
CA ASP A 249 -1.58 24.13 -3.80
C ASP A 249 -2.31 22.82 -3.50
N ALA A 250 -2.46 21.95 -4.50
CA ALA A 250 -2.99 20.61 -4.29
C ALA A 250 -2.10 19.79 -3.35
N VAL A 251 -0.77 19.85 -3.50
CA VAL A 251 0.18 19.16 -2.59
C VAL A 251 0.01 19.60 -1.14
N LYS A 252 -0.10 20.92 -0.89
CA LYS A 252 -0.34 21.45 0.47
C LYS A 252 -1.68 20.97 1.02
N THR A 253 -2.73 21.03 0.21
CA THR A 253 -4.07 20.58 0.59
C THR A 253 -4.08 19.11 0.99
N TRP A 254 -3.42 18.25 0.20
CA TRP A 254 -3.26 16.85 0.54
C TRP A 254 -2.44 16.63 1.80
N SER A 255 -1.31 17.32 1.96
CA SER A 255 -0.48 17.24 3.15
C SER A 255 -1.27 17.56 4.43
N ASP A 256 -2.07 18.64 4.40
CA ASP A 256 -2.89 19.05 5.55
C ASP A 256 -4.03 18.06 5.84
N GLY A 257 -4.53 17.38 4.80
CA GLY A 257 -5.72 16.54 4.88
C GLY A 257 -5.50 15.12 5.37
N ILE A 258 -4.32 14.51 5.15
CA ILE A 258 -4.05 13.09 5.40
C ILE A 258 -3.47 12.77 6.79
N GLY A 259 -3.42 13.75 7.69
CA GLY A 259 -2.97 13.56 9.08
C GLY A 259 -1.50 13.15 9.18
N ASN A 260 -1.23 12.00 9.81
CA ASN A 260 0.15 11.51 10.03
C ASN A 260 0.69 10.61 8.91
N ALA A 261 -0.14 10.26 7.93
CA ALA A 261 0.31 9.49 6.77
C ALA A 261 1.38 10.28 6.00
N LYS A 262 2.39 9.58 5.47
CA LYS A 262 3.42 10.24 4.67
C LYS A 262 2.93 10.48 3.26
N LEU A 263 3.03 11.72 2.80
CA LEU A 263 2.66 12.15 1.45
C LEU A 263 3.78 11.87 0.47
N PHE A 264 3.44 11.22 -0.63
CA PHE A 264 4.32 11.01 -1.78
C PHE A 264 3.75 11.71 -3.02
N ILE A 265 4.63 12.28 -3.82
CA ILE A 265 4.25 12.87 -5.10
C ILE A 265 4.24 11.77 -6.15
N GLY A 266 3.04 11.33 -6.55
CA GLY A 266 2.86 10.39 -7.65
C GLY A 266 3.02 11.08 -9.00
N ALA A 267 3.89 10.55 -9.85
CA ALA A 267 4.18 11.10 -11.17
C ALA A 267 4.32 10.00 -12.24
N LEU A 268 4.06 10.36 -13.49
CA LEU A 268 4.33 9.50 -14.64
C LEU A 268 5.83 9.40 -14.89
N ALA A 269 6.33 8.19 -15.10
CA ALA A 269 7.73 7.96 -15.45
C ALA A 269 8.02 8.15 -16.96
N SER A 270 6.96 8.22 -17.79
CA SER A 270 7.05 8.44 -19.22
C SER A 270 5.80 9.16 -19.73
N GLY A 271 5.92 9.89 -20.84
CA GLY A 271 4.80 10.47 -21.57
C GLY A 271 4.39 9.64 -22.80
N ALA A 272 4.89 8.40 -22.92
CA ALA A 272 4.71 7.59 -24.13
C ALA A 272 3.26 7.08 -24.31
N ASP A 273 2.52 6.88 -23.22
CA ASP A 273 1.21 6.23 -23.25
C ASP A 273 0.04 7.20 -23.42
N GLY A 274 0.33 8.49 -23.63
CA GLY A 274 -0.68 9.52 -23.86
C GLY A 274 -1.35 10.04 -22.58
N ASP A 275 -0.91 9.61 -21.44
CA ASP A 275 -1.34 10.10 -20.14
C ASP A 275 -1.02 11.59 -19.93
N GLN A 276 -1.88 12.29 -19.21
CA GLN A 276 -1.73 13.73 -18.98
C GLN A 276 -0.91 14.01 -17.71
N GLY A 277 -0.04 15.01 -17.78
CA GLY A 277 0.71 15.47 -16.60
C GLY A 277 2.13 14.89 -16.52
N TYR A 278 2.61 14.21 -17.55
CA TYR A 278 4.03 13.89 -17.63
C TYR A 278 4.88 15.17 -17.72
N VAL A 279 5.99 15.16 -16.99
CA VAL A 279 7.06 16.16 -17.10
C VAL A 279 8.41 15.44 -17.19
N ASP A 280 9.40 16.06 -17.82
CA ASP A 280 10.76 15.50 -17.83
C ASP A 280 11.37 15.44 -16.41
N SER A 281 12.46 14.67 -16.26
CA SER A 281 13.10 14.46 -14.98
C SER A 281 13.61 15.76 -14.34
N ASP A 282 14.14 16.69 -15.12
CA ASP A 282 14.67 17.95 -14.59
C ASP A 282 13.53 18.81 -14.02
N THR A 283 12.38 18.81 -14.68
CA THR A 283 11.18 19.50 -14.23
C THR A 283 10.64 18.86 -12.95
N LEU A 284 10.53 17.52 -12.87
CA LEU A 284 10.05 16.85 -11.65
C LEU A 284 11.02 17.06 -10.49
N VAL A 285 12.33 16.96 -10.71
CA VAL A 285 13.37 17.25 -9.71
C VAL A 285 13.21 18.67 -9.15
N LYS A 286 12.97 19.66 -10.04
CA LYS A 286 12.71 21.01 -9.61
C LYS A 286 11.45 21.12 -8.77
N GLN A 287 10.35 20.47 -9.17
CA GLN A 287 9.10 20.47 -8.42
C GLN A 287 9.28 19.84 -7.02
N LEU A 288 9.99 18.73 -6.92
CA LEU A 288 10.27 18.08 -5.63
C LEU A 288 11.06 18.97 -4.69
N LYS A 289 12.10 19.65 -5.19
CA LYS A 289 12.88 20.63 -4.41
C LYS A 289 12.03 21.81 -3.95
N ASP A 290 11.18 22.35 -4.83
CA ASP A 290 10.26 23.42 -4.47
C ASP A 290 9.26 22.98 -3.36
N ILE A 291 8.87 21.69 -3.34
CA ILE A 291 8.00 21.12 -2.30
C ILE A 291 8.76 20.91 -0.98
N GLU A 292 10.02 20.50 -1.02
CA GLU A 292 10.85 20.39 0.19
C GLU A 292 10.97 21.74 0.91
N GLU A 293 11.01 22.87 0.18
CA GLU A 293 11.03 24.21 0.75
C GLU A 293 9.74 24.54 1.54
N PHE A 294 8.63 23.84 1.31
CA PHE A 294 7.40 24.01 2.09
C PHE A 294 7.54 23.45 3.52
N ASN A 295 8.56 22.65 3.80
CA ASN A 295 8.77 22.01 5.10
C ASN A 295 7.54 21.24 5.59
N LEU A 296 6.88 20.49 4.70
CA LEU A 296 5.70 19.69 5.03
C LEU A 296 6.08 18.60 6.03
N PRO A 297 5.40 18.48 7.18
CA PRO A 297 5.82 17.59 8.27
C PRO A 297 5.68 16.12 7.90
N ASN A 298 4.88 15.83 6.89
CA ASN A 298 4.56 14.48 6.44
C ASN A 298 5.07 14.17 5.02
N PHE A 299 5.92 15.01 4.42
CA PHE A 299 6.52 14.66 3.13
C PHE A 299 7.34 13.37 3.24
N GLY A 300 7.09 12.42 2.35
CA GLY A 300 7.69 11.09 2.36
C GLY A 300 8.52 10.76 1.13
N GLY A 301 8.34 11.51 0.02
CA GLY A 301 9.10 11.27 -1.20
C GLY A 301 8.26 11.31 -2.48
N ALA A 302 8.57 10.43 -3.43
CA ALA A 302 7.87 10.33 -4.71
C ALA A 302 7.45 8.90 -5.02
N MET A 303 6.46 8.75 -5.88
CA MET A 303 6.03 7.49 -6.49
C MET A 303 6.04 7.62 -8.00
N LEU A 304 6.43 6.57 -8.71
CA LEU A 304 6.45 6.54 -10.16
C LEU A 304 5.50 5.48 -10.74
N TRP A 305 4.70 5.88 -11.68
CA TRP A 305 3.98 5.03 -12.61
C TRP A 305 4.78 4.99 -13.90
N GLU A 306 5.51 3.94 -14.31
CA GLU A 306 5.89 2.77 -13.55
C GLU A 306 7.36 2.37 -13.84
N ALA A 307 7.88 1.28 -13.27
CA ALA A 307 9.30 0.93 -13.29
C ALA A 307 9.90 0.78 -14.68
N GLN A 308 9.20 0.07 -15.55
CA GLN A 308 9.62 -0.21 -16.91
C GLN A 308 9.62 1.04 -17.78
N LEU A 309 8.60 1.88 -17.63
CA LEU A 309 8.53 3.17 -18.31
C LEU A 309 9.67 4.08 -17.85
N ALA A 310 10.02 4.05 -16.55
CA ALA A 310 11.16 4.80 -16.01
C ALA A 310 12.50 4.36 -16.62
N VAL A 311 12.72 3.07 -16.78
CA VAL A 311 13.93 2.51 -17.39
C VAL A 311 14.00 2.87 -18.89
N LYS A 312 12.89 2.67 -19.62
CA LYS A 312 12.80 3.03 -21.05
C LYS A 312 12.98 4.52 -21.30
N ASN A 313 12.59 5.37 -20.34
CA ASN A 313 12.77 6.82 -20.40
C ASN A 313 14.15 7.25 -19.83
N GLY A 314 15.20 6.58 -20.25
CA GLY A 314 16.59 6.97 -19.93
C GLY A 314 16.97 6.78 -18.48
N ASN A 315 16.32 5.86 -17.73
CA ASN A 315 16.49 5.68 -16.29
C ASN A 315 16.02 6.89 -15.48
N TYR A 316 14.83 7.37 -15.77
CA TYR A 316 14.17 8.51 -15.13
C TYR A 316 14.21 8.44 -13.59
N GLN A 317 14.04 7.25 -13.00
CA GLN A 317 14.07 7.00 -11.56
C GLN A 317 15.36 7.45 -10.88
N LYS A 318 16.49 7.37 -11.59
CA LYS A 318 17.80 7.74 -10.98
C LYS A 318 17.90 9.23 -10.69
N ALA A 319 17.40 10.06 -11.60
CA ALA A 319 17.35 11.51 -11.39
C ALA A 319 16.41 11.87 -10.23
N ILE A 320 15.24 11.20 -10.17
CA ILE A 320 14.27 11.46 -9.10
C ILE A 320 14.82 11.02 -7.74
N LYS A 321 15.41 9.82 -7.63
CA LYS A 321 16.04 9.36 -6.38
C LYS A 321 17.14 10.28 -5.88
N ALA A 322 17.95 10.80 -6.79
CA ALA A 322 19.03 11.73 -6.44
C ALA A 322 18.53 13.09 -5.92
N ALA A 323 17.25 13.39 -6.10
CA ALA A 323 16.62 14.64 -5.63
C ALA A 323 15.85 14.46 -4.31
N LEU A 324 15.71 13.24 -3.80
CA LEU A 324 15.03 12.86 -2.55
C LEU A 324 16.03 12.64 -1.41
#